data_f7121cf57535eff93b31d084d604f960
#
_entry.id   f7121cf57535eff93b31d084d604f960
#
_cell.length_a   1.000
_cell.length_b   1.000
_cell.length_c   1.000
_cell.angle_alpha   90.00
_cell.angle_beta   90.00
_cell.angle_gamma   90.00
#
_symmetry.space_group_name_H-M   'P 1'
#
loop_
_entity.id
_entity.type
_entity.pdbx_description
1 polymer ?
#
loop_
_entity_poly.entity_id
_entity_poly.type
_entity_poly.pdbx_seq_one_letter_code
_entity_poly.pdbx_strand_id
1 'polypeptide(L)'
;MVNIKVSKTFIFLAYDTIYEEIMLIGYARVSTIDQNLDLQLDALKTIGCEKVFEDKIGGTVFDRPGLAQALEHLRSGDALVVWKLDRLGRSLHNLLKLINELQEKGIMFRSIQDGIDTTTSIGQFFFQITGAFAELERNLIKERTKAGLEAARARGKKGGRKPLLSKKQIQMMTEIYNAKSTSIIEICEQFKISRKTFYRYLDKGRA
;
A
#
# COMPACT_ATOMS: atom_id res chain seq x y z
N MET A 1 54.39 36.70 16.44
CA MET A 1 52.92 36.72 16.34
C MET A 1 52.55 36.93 14.88
N VAL A 2 52.15 35.87 14.19
CA VAL A 2 51.69 35.93 12.77
C VAL A 2 50.20 36.10 12.80
N ASN A 3 49.72 37.26 12.34
CA ASN A 3 48.31 37.62 12.30
C ASN A 3 47.73 37.08 10.98
N ILE A 4 47.11 35.89 11.00
CA ILE A 4 46.43 35.32 9.84
C ILE A 4 45.07 36.02 9.75
N LYS A 5 44.97 37.07 8.94
CA LYS A 5 43.68 37.62 8.48
C LYS A 5 43.04 36.59 7.54
N VAL A 6 42.23 35.73 8.08
CA VAL A 6 41.33 34.91 7.25
C VAL A 6 40.25 35.85 6.67
N SER A 7 40.33 36.08 5.36
CA SER A 7 39.38 36.93 4.67
C SER A 7 37.96 36.33 4.76
N LYS A 8 36.98 37.16 5.17
CA LYS A 8 35.55 36.78 5.20
C LYS A 8 35.03 36.17 3.88
N THR A 9 35.69 36.50 2.78
CA THR A 9 35.38 35.97 1.44
C THR A 9 35.70 34.48 1.30
N PHE A 10 36.76 33.98 1.98
CA PHE A 10 37.12 32.56 1.96
C PHE A 10 36.13 31.70 2.76
N ILE A 11 35.56 32.24 3.84
CA ILE A 11 34.53 31.56 4.64
C ILE A 11 33.20 31.50 3.87
N PHE A 12 32.87 32.57 3.13
CA PHE A 12 31.64 32.59 2.27
C PHE A 12 31.73 31.60 1.10
N LEU A 13 32.87 31.54 0.42
CA LEU A 13 33.10 30.58 -0.67
C LEU A 13 33.18 29.11 -0.20
N ALA A 14 33.60 28.86 1.04
CA ALA A 14 33.60 27.51 1.61
C ALA A 14 32.19 27.07 2.07
N TYR A 15 31.29 27.99 2.40
CA TYR A 15 29.92 27.69 2.72
C TYR A 15 29.09 27.39 1.49
N ASP A 16 29.33 28.02 0.36
CA ASP A 16 28.61 27.80 -0.91
C ASP A 16 28.97 26.46 -1.60
N THR A 17 30.07 25.81 -1.20
CA THR A 17 30.54 24.58 -1.85
C THR A 17 30.08 23.29 -1.16
N ILE A 18 29.32 23.36 -0.07
CA ILE A 18 28.95 22.17 0.75
C ILE A 18 27.43 21.89 0.77
N TYR A 19 26.59 22.82 0.29
CA TYR A 19 25.19 22.52 0.06
C TYR A 19 25.02 22.09 -1.40
N GLU A 20 25.15 20.79 -1.68
CA GLU A 20 24.49 20.24 -2.87
C GLU A 20 23.03 20.66 -2.78
N GLU A 21 22.55 21.47 -3.71
CA GLU A 21 21.14 21.89 -3.75
C GLU A 21 20.30 20.62 -3.80
N ILE A 22 19.47 20.44 -2.77
CA ILE A 22 18.53 19.31 -2.68
C ILE A 22 17.62 19.40 -3.89
N MET A 23 17.76 18.46 -4.82
CA MET A 23 16.84 18.38 -5.97
C MET A 23 15.46 17.92 -5.51
N LEU A 24 14.44 18.71 -5.82
CA LEU A 24 13.05 18.39 -5.51
C LEU A 24 12.38 17.75 -6.72
N ILE A 25 12.00 16.49 -6.60
CA ILE A 25 11.25 15.75 -7.64
C ILE A 25 9.80 15.59 -7.18
N GLY A 26 8.88 16.16 -7.97
CA GLY A 26 7.45 16.10 -7.70
C GLY A 26 6.80 14.83 -8.22
N TYR A 27 5.81 14.32 -7.48
CA TYR A 27 4.91 13.29 -7.96
C TYR A 27 3.45 13.69 -7.73
N ALA A 28 2.65 13.64 -8.80
CA ALA A 28 1.23 13.91 -8.79
C ALA A 28 0.42 12.70 -9.26
N ARG A 29 -0.74 12.45 -8.64
CA ARG A 29 -1.63 11.37 -9.06
C ARG A 29 -3.08 11.80 -9.04
N VAL A 30 -3.82 11.47 -10.10
CA VAL A 30 -5.27 11.65 -10.18
C VAL A 30 -5.94 10.35 -10.58
N SER A 31 -7.19 10.17 -10.12
CA SER A 31 -8.11 9.20 -10.71
C SER A 31 -8.75 9.84 -11.96
N THR A 32 -9.27 9.03 -12.89
CA THR A 32 -9.90 9.49 -14.13
C THR A 32 -11.06 10.52 -13.93
N ILE A 33 -11.52 10.70 -12.69
CA ILE A 33 -12.64 11.59 -12.31
C ILE A 33 -12.14 12.85 -11.58
N ASP A 34 -10.86 12.92 -11.21
CA ASP A 34 -10.32 13.95 -10.32
C ASP A 34 -9.76 15.13 -11.15
N GLN A 35 -10.44 16.26 -11.08
CA GLN A 35 -10.07 17.51 -11.79
C GLN A 35 -8.94 18.30 -11.08
N ASN A 36 -8.34 17.76 -10.03
CA ASN A 36 -7.38 18.49 -9.18
C ASN A 36 -5.90 18.28 -9.56
N LEU A 37 -5.59 17.86 -10.80
CA LEU A 37 -4.21 17.71 -11.23
C LEU A 37 -3.48 19.04 -11.27
N ASP A 38 -4.13 20.07 -11.81
CA ASP A 38 -3.53 21.40 -11.98
C ASP A 38 -3.13 22.00 -10.62
N LEU A 39 -4.00 21.88 -9.60
CA LEU A 39 -3.68 22.32 -8.23
C LEU A 39 -2.44 21.60 -7.66
N GLN A 40 -2.28 20.29 -7.93
CA GLN A 40 -1.10 19.56 -7.49
C GLN A 40 0.15 20.03 -8.23
N LEU A 41 0.06 20.18 -9.55
CA LEU A 41 1.17 20.64 -10.39
C LEU A 41 1.62 22.05 -10.00
N ASP A 42 0.68 22.96 -9.78
CA ASP A 42 0.98 24.34 -9.37
C ASP A 42 1.65 24.39 -7.99
N ALA A 43 1.15 23.60 -7.04
CA ALA A 43 1.76 23.50 -5.71
C ALA A 43 3.18 22.92 -5.76
N LEU A 44 3.41 21.89 -6.57
CA LEU A 44 4.73 21.27 -6.73
C LEU A 44 5.71 22.22 -7.44
N LYS A 45 5.26 22.96 -8.45
CA LYS A 45 6.07 24.00 -9.10
C LYS A 45 6.41 25.16 -8.16
N THR A 46 5.43 25.60 -7.36
CA THR A 46 5.62 26.72 -6.41
C THR A 46 6.68 26.39 -5.35
N ILE A 47 6.79 25.12 -4.95
CA ILE A 47 7.82 24.66 -4.01
C ILE A 47 9.21 24.54 -4.67
N GLY A 48 9.30 24.58 -6.00
CA GLY A 48 10.55 24.50 -6.74
C GLY A 48 10.91 23.09 -7.19
N CYS A 49 9.93 22.19 -7.39
CA CYS A 49 10.22 20.89 -8.01
C CYS A 49 10.76 21.09 -9.44
N GLU A 50 11.96 20.57 -9.70
CA GLU A 50 12.61 20.68 -11.00
C GLU A 50 11.89 19.83 -12.05
N LYS A 51 11.37 18.69 -11.66
CA LYS A 51 10.62 17.78 -12.50
C LYS A 51 9.44 17.20 -11.75
N VAL A 52 8.31 17.06 -12.44
CA VAL A 52 7.10 16.44 -11.89
C VAL A 52 6.71 15.25 -12.75
N PHE A 53 6.54 14.10 -12.13
CA PHE A 53 6.01 12.89 -12.74
C PHE A 53 4.55 12.73 -12.36
N GLU A 54 3.74 12.21 -13.28
CA GLU A 54 2.31 12.08 -13.08
C GLU A 54 1.77 10.70 -13.44
N ASP A 55 0.77 10.25 -12.70
CA ASP A 55 -0.02 9.07 -13.02
C ASP A 55 -1.51 9.42 -13.09
N LYS A 56 -2.17 9.04 -14.19
CA LYS A 56 -3.64 9.13 -14.38
C LYS A 56 -4.24 7.73 -14.27
N ILE A 57 -4.49 7.27 -13.03
CA ILE A 57 -4.84 5.88 -12.78
C ILE A 57 -6.06 5.77 -11.86
N GLY A 58 -7.11 5.09 -12.35
CA GLY A 58 -8.26 4.69 -11.53
C GLY A 58 -7.88 3.68 -10.44
N GLY A 59 -8.65 3.71 -9.37
CA GLY A 59 -8.36 3.16 -8.04
C GLY A 59 -7.91 1.71 -7.85
N THR A 60 -7.86 0.87 -8.85
CA THR A 60 -7.54 -0.58 -8.73
C THR A 60 -6.27 -0.99 -9.46
N VAL A 61 -5.66 -0.11 -10.24
CA VAL A 61 -4.46 -0.43 -11.01
C VAL A 61 -3.23 -0.23 -10.12
N PHE A 62 -2.41 -1.29 -9.99
CA PHE A 62 -1.17 -1.28 -9.20
C PHE A 62 0.02 -0.71 -9.97
N ASP A 63 -0.10 -0.58 -11.28
CA ASP A 63 0.97 -0.08 -12.14
C ASP A 63 1.01 1.45 -12.08
N ARG A 64 2.15 2.01 -11.65
CA ARG A 64 2.41 3.43 -11.48
C ARG A 64 3.70 3.82 -12.18
N PRO A 65 3.68 3.88 -13.51
CA PRO A 65 4.88 4.17 -14.29
C PRO A 65 5.48 5.54 -13.96
N GLY A 66 4.65 6.55 -13.67
CA GLY A 66 5.12 7.87 -13.26
C GLY A 66 5.85 7.84 -11.91
N LEU A 67 5.31 7.12 -10.91
CA LEU A 67 6.02 6.94 -9.64
C LEU A 67 7.34 6.18 -9.82
N ALA A 68 7.34 5.11 -10.62
CA ALA A 68 8.56 4.34 -10.89
C ALA A 68 9.64 5.22 -11.53
N GLN A 69 9.27 6.03 -12.53
CA GLN A 69 10.19 6.98 -13.15
C GLN A 69 10.68 8.05 -12.17
N ALA A 70 9.82 8.58 -11.28
CA ALA A 70 10.23 9.51 -10.24
C ALA A 70 11.28 8.88 -9.32
N LEU A 71 11.07 7.62 -8.88
CA LEU A 71 11.98 6.90 -8.01
C LEU A 71 13.32 6.55 -8.68
N GLU A 72 13.32 6.28 -9.98
CA GLU A 72 14.55 6.06 -10.77
C GLU A 72 15.36 7.35 -10.98
N HIS A 73 14.68 8.50 -10.96
CA HIS A 73 15.31 9.80 -11.16
C HIS A 73 15.98 10.34 -9.90
N LEU A 74 15.50 9.94 -8.73
CA LEU A 74 15.97 10.37 -7.42
C LEU A 74 17.31 9.75 -7.05
N ARG A 75 18.21 10.55 -6.51
CA ARG A 75 19.51 10.16 -5.97
C ARG A 75 19.55 10.36 -4.46
N SER A 76 20.58 9.84 -3.81
CA SER A 76 20.84 10.17 -2.40
C SER A 76 21.06 11.67 -2.26
N GLY A 77 20.39 12.29 -1.30
CA GLY A 77 20.39 13.73 -1.12
C GLY A 77 19.18 14.45 -1.72
N ASP A 78 18.45 13.84 -2.68
CA ASP A 78 17.25 14.41 -3.29
C ASP A 78 16.01 14.23 -2.40
N ALA A 79 14.91 14.94 -2.75
CA ALA A 79 13.65 14.80 -2.05
C ALA A 79 12.48 14.48 -3.00
N LEU A 80 11.70 13.45 -2.69
CA LEU A 80 10.42 13.20 -3.31
C LEU A 80 9.34 14.09 -2.67
N VAL A 81 8.68 14.90 -3.48
CA VAL A 81 7.64 15.82 -3.03
C VAL A 81 6.28 15.40 -3.58
N VAL A 82 5.28 15.35 -2.70
CA VAL A 82 3.88 15.11 -3.10
C VAL A 82 2.98 16.20 -2.54
N TRP A 83 1.86 16.45 -3.19
CA TRP A 83 0.88 17.40 -2.69
C TRP A 83 0.21 16.91 -1.41
N LYS A 84 -0.14 15.60 -1.34
CA LYS A 84 -0.77 14.92 -0.20
C LYS A 84 -0.34 13.46 -0.12
N LEU A 85 -0.30 12.88 1.06
CA LEU A 85 0.06 11.47 1.29
C LEU A 85 -0.83 10.49 0.52
N ASP A 86 -2.12 10.78 0.38
CA ASP A 86 -3.07 9.93 -0.33
C ASP A 86 -2.77 9.81 -1.84
N ARG A 87 -1.99 10.73 -2.39
CA ARG A 87 -1.49 10.67 -3.77
C ARG A 87 -0.41 9.59 -3.91
N LEU A 88 0.39 9.39 -2.88
CA LEU A 88 1.47 8.39 -2.90
C LEU A 88 0.95 6.98 -2.54
N GLY A 89 0.00 6.86 -1.62
CA GLY A 89 -0.54 5.56 -1.20
C GLY A 89 -1.91 5.65 -0.52
N ARG A 90 -2.73 4.60 -0.67
CA ARG A 90 -4.02 4.48 0.02
C ARG A 90 -3.93 3.80 1.38
N SER A 91 -2.88 3.02 1.58
CA SER A 91 -2.63 2.30 2.82
C SER A 91 -1.45 2.96 3.52
N LEU A 92 -1.66 3.39 4.76
CA LEU A 92 -0.61 3.96 5.59
C LEU A 92 0.60 3.01 5.69
N HIS A 93 0.35 1.70 5.77
CA HIS A 93 1.42 0.70 5.80
C HIS A 93 2.31 0.72 4.53
N ASN A 94 1.69 0.77 3.34
CA ASN A 94 2.45 0.82 2.08
C ASN A 94 3.20 2.15 1.93
N LEU A 95 2.60 3.22 2.43
CA LEU A 95 3.22 4.54 2.45
C LEU A 95 4.47 4.54 3.34
N LEU A 96 4.35 4.05 4.57
CA LEU A 96 5.46 3.94 5.51
C LEU A 96 6.59 3.07 4.96
N LYS A 97 6.23 1.93 4.33
CA LYS A 97 7.21 1.06 3.68
C LYS A 97 7.99 1.81 2.59
N LEU A 98 7.28 2.51 1.70
CA LEU A 98 7.91 3.27 0.63
C LEU A 98 8.82 4.38 1.17
N ILE A 99 8.38 5.16 2.18
CA ILE A 99 9.19 6.24 2.74
C ILE A 99 10.42 5.68 3.47
N ASN A 100 10.31 4.54 4.17
CA ASN A 100 11.46 3.87 4.76
C ASN A 100 12.47 3.41 3.67
N GLU A 101 11.98 2.83 2.56
CA GLU A 101 12.83 2.47 1.42
C GLU A 101 13.54 3.69 0.80
N LEU A 102 12.87 4.85 0.76
CA LEU A 102 13.50 6.11 0.33
C LEU A 102 14.58 6.55 1.30
N GLN A 103 14.31 6.51 2.61
CA GLN A 103 15.28 6.87 3.64
C GLN A 103 16.52 5.96 3.64
N GLU A 104 16.35 4.64 3.44
CA GLU A 104 17.47 3.71 3.28
C GLU A 104 18.36 4.05 2.09
N LYS A 105 17.79 4.65 1.04
CA LYS A 105 18.52 5.15 -0.13
C LYS A 105 19.08 6.58 0.05
N GLY A 106 18.88 7.18 1.22
CA GLY A 106 19.26 8.57 1.48
C GLY A 106 18.37 9.59 0.77
N ILE A 107 17.18 9.21 0.31
CA ILE A 107 16.21 10.08 -0.34
C ILE A 107 15.23 10.61 0.71
N MET A 108 15.02 11.91 0.71
CA MET A 108 14.09 12.59 1.61
C MET A 108 12.68 12.58 1.05
N PHE A 109 11.70 12.85 1.92
CA PHE A 109 10.29 12.88 1.55
C PHE A 109 9.59 14.12 2.10
N ARG A 110 8.73 14.74 1.28
CA ARG A 110 7.93 15.90 1.68
C ARG A 110 6.49 15.79 1.20
N SER A 111 5.53 16.04 2.09
CA SER A 111 4.11 16.20 1.77
C SER A 111 3.67 17.62 2.09
N ILE A 112 3.19 18.35 1.06
CA ILE A 112 2.91 19.77 1.19
C ILE A 112 1.74 20.02 2.15
N GLN A 113 0.61 19.35 1.92
CA GLN A 113 -0.62 19.57 2.67
C GLN A 113 -0.64 18.93 4.05
N ASP A 114 0.10 17.84 4.23
CA ASP A 114 0.12 17.12 5.50
C ASP A 114 1.20 17.65 6.45
N GLY A 115 2.03 18.62 5.99
CA GLY A 115 3.09 19.23 6.80
C GLY A 115 4.21 18.25 7.17
N ILE A 116 4.37 17.15 6.43
CA ILE A 116 5.42 16.18 6.66
C ILE A 116 6.62 16.55 5.81
N ASP A 117 7.78 16.70 6.46
CA ASP A 117 9.03 17.05 5.81
C ASP A 117 10.20 16.33 6.48
N THR A 118 10.64 15.22 5.87
CA THR A 118 11.75 14.42 6.40
C THR A 118 13.13 15.01 6.08
N THR A 119 13.20 16.19 5.44
CA THR A 119 14.46 16.93 5.30
C THR A 119 14.91 17.53 6.63
N THR A 120 13.97 17.68 7.58
CA THR A 120 14.24 18.19 8.93
C THR A 120 14.27 17.06 9.96
N SER A 121 15.13 17.19 10.98
CA SER A 121 15.19 16.21 12.09
C SER A 121 13.85 16.07 12.83
N ILE A 122 13.12 17.17 12.98
CA ILE A 122 11.77 17.18 13.60
C ILE A 122 10.78 16.42 12.73
N GLY A 123 10.79 16.64 11.41
CA GLY A 123 9.91 15.92 10.48
C GLY A 123 10.21 14.43 10.41
N GLN A 124 11.49 14.04 10.45
CA GLN A 124 11.90 12.64 10.57
C GLN A 124 11.35 12.00 11.85
N PHE A 125 11.48 12.69 12.98
CA PHE A 125 10.97 12.22 14.27
C PHE A 125 9.44 12.04 14.25
N PHE A 126 8.67 13.01 13.76
CA PHE A 126 7.23 12.91 13.63
C PHE A 126 6.82 11.78 12.69
N PHE A 127 7.53 11.59 11.59
CA PHE A 127 7.26 10.49 10.67
C PHE A 127 7.47 9.13 11.34
N GLN A 128 8.56 8.94 12.09
CA GLN A 128 8.84 7.70 12.83
C GLN A 128 7.77 7.41 13.89
N ILE A 129 7.33 8.43 14.63
CA ILE A 129 6.23 8.29 15.60
C ILE A 129 4.94 7.86 14.90
N THR A 130 4.57 8.49 13.79
CA THR A 130 3.38 8.15 13.02
C THR A 130 3.44 6.69 12.54
N GLY A 131 4.62 6.23 12.12
CA GLY A 131 4.87 4.84 11.76
C GLY A 131 4.65 3.87 12.91
N ALA A 132 5.20 4.18 14.07
CA ALA A 132 5.04 3.37 15.27
C ALA A 132 3.56 3.27 15.72
N PHE A 133 2.82 4.37 15.66
CA PHE A 133 1.37 4.36 15.95
C PHE A 133 0.58 3.50 14.98
N ALA A 134 0.88 3.57 13.68
CA ALA A 134 0.22 2.75 12.68
C ALA A 134 0.48 1.25 12.88
N GLU A 135 1.69 0.88 13.27
CA GLU A 135 2.04 -0.50 13.60
C GLU A 135 1.34 -0.98 14.88
N LEU A 136 1.28 -0.15 15.91
CA LEU A 136 0.55 -0.44 17.14
C LEU A 136 -0.94 -0.69 16.86
N GLU A 137 -1.59 0.21 16.11
CA GLU A 137 -3.01 0.05 15.73
C GLU A 137 -3.26 -1.27 14.98
N ARG A 138 -2.39 -1.61 14.02
CA ARG A 138 -2.47 -2.88 13.30
C ARG A 138 -2.35 -4.09 14.22
N ASN A 139 -1.44 -4.05 15.18
CA ASN A 139 -1.24 -5.13 16.14
C ASN A 139 -2.45 -5.29 17.05
N LEU A 140 -3.01 -4.20 17.55
CA LEU A 140 -4.25 -4.21 18.34
C LEU A 140 -5.43 -4.79 17.55
N ILE A 141 -5.57 -4.45 16.26
CA ILE A 141 -6.62 -5.03 15.38
C ILE A 141 -6.41 -6.53 15.22
N LYS A 142 -5.17 -6.99 15.00
CA LYS A 142 -4.85 -8.42 14.90
C LYS A 142 -5.19 -9.17 16.19
N GLU A 143 -4.82 -8.64 17.33
CA GLU A 143 -5.12 -9.24 18.64
C GLU A 143 -6.61 -9.36 18.88
N ARG A 144 -7.38 -8.29 18.64
CA ARG A 144 -8.84 -8.30 18.76
C ARG A 144 -9.49 -9.31 17.81
N THR A 145 -8.99 -9.38 16.57
CA THR A 145 -9.49 -10.34 15.58
C THR A 145 -9.19 -11.77 16.00
N LYS A 146 -7.97 -12.05 16.50
CA LYS A 146 -7.57 -13.36 16.99
C LYS A 146 -8.44 -13.80 18.19
N ALA A 147 -8.60 -12.94 19.18
CA ALA A 147 -9.45 -13.20 20.34
C ALA A 147 -10.93 -13.43 19.92
N GLY A 148 -11.45 -12.63 18.97
CA GLY A 148 -12.80 -12.82 18.43
C GLY A 148 -12.99 -14.16 17.70
N LEU A 149 -11.99 -14.59 16.92
CA LEU A 149 -12.00 -15.89 16.24
C LEU A 149 -11.91 -17.06 17.24
N GLU A 150 -11.09 -16.97 18.26
CA GLU A 150 -10.96 -17.98 19.32
C GLU A 150 -12.30 -18.12 20.09
N ALA A 151 -12.89 -17.00 20.48
CA ALA A 151 -14.19 -16.99 21.13
C ALA A 151 -15.32 -17.53 20.23
N ALA A 152 -15.28 -17.28 18.92
CA ALA A 152 -16.22 -17.85 17.97
C ALA A 152 -16.05 -19.36 17.82
N ARG A 153 -14.81 -19.84 17.75
CA ARG A 153 -14.48 -21.28 17.71
C ARG A 153 -14.91 -22.01 18.97
N ALA A 154 -14.69 -21.42 20.14
CA ALA A 154 -15.14 -21.97 21.42
C ALA A 154 -16.68 -22.13 21.46
N ARG A 155 -17.43 -21.25 20.79
CA ARG A 155 -18.89 -21.36 20.61
C ARG A 155 -19.32 -22.26 19.43
N GLY A 156 -18.39 -23.07 18.86
CA GLY A 156 -18.68 -24.00 17.77
C GLY A 156 -18.86 -23.35 16.39
N LYS A 157 -18.64 -22.02 16.27
CA LYS A 157 -18.74 -21.32 14.98
C LYS A 157 -17.47 -21.59 14.16
N LYS A 158 -17.61 -22.27 13.01
CA LYS A 158 -16.51 -22.46 12.05
C LYS A 158 -16.59 -21.38 11.00
N GLY A 159 -15.51 -20.65 10.83
CA GLY A 159 -15.36 -19.70 9.72
C GLY A 159 -15.22 -20.42 8.38
N GLY A 160 -15.31 -19.67 7.29
CA GLY A 160 -15.13 -20.16 5.94
C GLY A 160 -16.37 -19.98 5.07
N ARG A 161 -16.22 -20.36 3.80
CA ARG A 161 -17.34 -20.30 2.82
C ARG A 161 -18.39 -21.35 3.20
N LYS A 162 -19.65 -20.93 3.26
CA LYS A 162 -20.77 -21.83 3.48
C LYS A 162 -20.76 -22.94 2.42
N PRO A 163 -21.06 -24.20 2.80
CA PRO A 163 -21.26 -25.28 1.82
C PRO A 163 -22.32 -24.89 0.79
N LEU A 164 -22.09 -25.24 -0.47
CA LEU A 164 -23.06 -24.98 -1.56
C LEU A 164 -24.33 -25.83 -1.39
N LEU A 165 -24.17 -27.05 -0.86
CA LEU A 165 -25.28 -27.98 -0.62
C LEU A 165 -25.46 -28.19 0.87
N SER A 166 -26.70 -28.29 1.33
CA SER A 166 -27.08 -28.72 2.68
C SER A 166 -26.80 -30.23 2.86
N LYS A 167 -26.74 -30.67 4.12
CA LYS A 167 -26.55 -32.10 4.42
C LYS A 167 -27.63 -32.98 3.74
N LYS A 168 -28.86 -32.52 3.71
CA LYS A 168 -30.01 -33.20 3.06
C LYS A 168 -29.80 -33.32 1.55
N GLN A 169 -29.33 -32.27 0.92
CA GLN A 169 -29.01 -32.27 -0.53
C GLN A 169 -27.85 -33.16 -0.86
N ILE A 170 -26.81 -33.20 -0.01
CA ILE A 170 -25.66 -34.10 -0.21
C ILE A 170 -26.11 -35.57 -0.11
N GLN A 171 -26.96 -35.90 0.88
CA GLN A 171 -27.51 -37.24 1.04
C GLN A 171 -28.34 -37.64 -0.20
N MET A 172 -29.26 -36.80 -0.65
CA MET A 172 -30.08 -37.02 -1.82
C MET A 172 -29.25 -37.21 -3.10
N MET A 173 -28.23 -36.39 -3.28
CA MET A 173 -27.26 -36.51 -4.37
C MET A 173 -26.53 -37.85 -4.34
N THR A 174 -26.14 -38.32 -3.17
CA THR A 174 -25.43 -39.58 -2.96
C THR A 174 -26.35 -40.78 -3.25
N GLU A 175 -27.65 -40.72 -2.85
CA GLU A 175 -28.66 -41.73 -3.10
C GLU A 175 -28.92 -41.87 -4.63
N ILE A 176 -29.08 -40.75 -5.34
CA ILE A 176 -29.27 -40.74 -6.82
C ILE A 176 -28.06 -41.36 -7.52
N TYR A 177 -26.83 -41.01 -7.08
CA TYR A 177 -25.62 -41.57 -7.63
C TYR A 177 -25.51 -43.09 -7.40
N ASN A 178 -25.84 -43.58 -6.21
CA ASN A 178 -25.78 -45.00 -5.86
C ASN A 178 -26.85 -45.81 -6.60
N ALA A 179 -27.98 -45.23 -6.88
CA ALA A 179 -29.04 -45.89 -7.67
C ALA A 179 -28.67 -46.11 -9.14
N LYS A 180 -27.58 -45.50 -9.63
CA LYS A 180 -27.04 -45.59 -11.00
C LYS A 180 -28.09 -45.29 -12.11
N SER A 181 -29.18 -44.60 -11.76
CA SER A 181 -30.28 -44.26 -12.67
C SER A 181 -30.04 -42.97 -13.46
N THR A 182 -29.06 -42.17 -13.05
CA THR A 182 -28.84 -40.84 -13.59
C THR A 182 -27.33 -40.60 -13.82
N SER A 183 -27.01 -39.95 -14.92
CA SER A 183 -25.63 -39.66 -15.24
C SER A 183 -25.03 -38.59 -14.29
N ILE A 184 -23.69 -38.61 -14.08
CA ILE A 184 -22.99 -37.61 -13.24
C ILE A 184 -23.20 -36.20 -13.78
N ILE A 185 -23.37 -36.03 -15.11
CA ILE A 185 -23.56 -34.73 -15.73
C ILE A 185 -24.92 -34.17 -15.30
N GLU A 186 -25.99 -34.97 -15.43
CA GLU A 186 -27.34 -34.59 -15.03
C GLU A 186 -27.46 -34.30 -13.53
N ILE A 187 -26.79 -35.10 -12.68
CA ILE A 187 -26.72 -34.84 -11.24
C ILE A 187 -26.04 -33.47 -10.97
N CYS A 188 -24.93 -33.16 -11.63
CA CYS A 188 -24.26 -31.91 -11.50
C CYS A 188 -25.13 -30.70 -11.95
N GLU A 189 -25.90 -30.86 -13.01
CA GLU A 189 -26.83 -29.85 -13.50
C GLU A 189 -28.00 -29.63 -12.51
N GLN A 190 -28.59 -30.73 -12.02
CA GLN A 190 -29.70 -30.70 -11.08
C GLN A 190 -29.34 -29.97 -9.77
N PHE A 191 -28.12 -30.22 -9.24
CA PHE A 191 -27.63 -29.57 -8.01
C PHE A 191 -26.87 -28.29 -8.27
N LYS A 192 -26.68 -27.84 -9.50
CA LYS A 192 -25.93 -26.63 -9.92
C LYS A 192 -24.52 -26.61 -9.38
N ILE A 193 -23.82 -27.74 -9.47
CA ILE A 193 -22.44 -27.89 -9.00
C ILE A 193 -21.52 -28.41 -10.12
N SER A 194 -20.22 -28.10 -10.00
CA SER A 194 -19.23 -28.68 -10.92
C SER A 194 -18.92 -30.15 -10.57
N ARG A 195 -18.45 -30.95 -11.56
CA ARG A 195 -17.99 -32.34 -11.34
C ARG A 195 -16.94 -32.45 -10.21
N LYS A 196 -16.03 -31.47 -10.11
CA LYS A 196 -15.03 -31.42 -9.02
C LYS A 196 -15.71 -31.24 -7.66
N THR A 197 -16.76 -30.43 -7.58
CA THR A 197 -17.52 -30.22 -6.32
C THR A 197 -18.34 -31.46 -5.98
N PHE A 198 -18.91 -32.15 -6.96
CA PHE A 198 -19.63 -33.41 -6.80
C PHE A 198 -18.76 -34.48 -6.13
N TYR A 199 -17.60 -34.79 -6.70
CA TYR A 199 -16.69 -35.79 -6.12
C TYR A 199 -16.22 -35.40 -4.71
N ARG A 200 -15.90 -34.13 -4.46
CA ARG A 200 -15.52 -33.64 -3.12
C ARG A 200 -16.62 -33.85 -2.07
N TYR A 201 -17.89 -33.76 -2.44
CA TYR A 201 -19.01 -34.05 -1.52
C TYR A 201 -19.22 -35.56 -1.34
N LEU A 202 -19.01 -36.35 -2.37
CA LEU A 202 -19.12 -37.79 -2.31
C LEU A 202 -18.05 -38.41 -1.38
N ASP A 203 -16.82 -37.92 -1.46
CA ASP A 203 -15.71 -38.37 -0.57
C ASP A 203 -15.97 -37.97 0.88
N LYS A 204 -16.54 -36.78 1.12
CA LYS A 204 -16.92 -36.34 2.47
C LYS A 204 -18.12 -37.06 3.05
N GLY A 205 -18.97 -37.66 2.25
CA GLY A 205 -20.11 -38.48 2.68
C GLY A 205 -19.73 -39.92 2.99
N ARG A 206 -18.51 -40.35 2.62
CA ARG A 206 -17.96 -41.69 2.90
C ARG A 206 -17.08 -41.72 4.16
N ALA A 207 -16.71 -40.58 4.72
CA ALA A 207 -15.96 -40.43 5.96
C ALA A 207 -16.90 -40.02 7.12
#